data_e0745f936146c103b1a24abd73e29ad4
#
_entry.id   e0745f936146c103b1a24abd73e29ad4
#
_cell.length_a   1.000
_cell.length_b   1.000
_cell.length_c   1.000
_cell.angle_alpha   90.00
_cell.angle_beta   90.00
_cell.angle_gamma   90.00
#
_symmetry.space_group_name_H-M   'P 1'
#
loop_
_entity.id
_entity.type
_entity.pdbx_description
1 polymer ?
#
loop_
_entity_poly.entity_id
_entity_poly.type
_entity_poly.pdbx_seq_one_letter_code
_entity_poly.pdbx_strand_id
1 'polypeptide(L)'
;MRKIVKAMTAALLIGAGCLLLPGCGSTPSASGTTATQQVPKGEKEQATYYMNQMDQCIEKAKTIRKQFEEDNKAKAENNPVIKDMVEGSPLKVASDVQKISLDQAFEAWTVLDTYYSNKEIKENDDKFNEANQKLGDLVNGPAIDKMTRDWRHKKYNDDIISKYQAIVHPTKMAYITQKIVSYAELKDYEIEMGTTSRTKEQRAQAQAFAKEHKIKYTEPT
;
A
#
# COMPACT_ATOMS: atom_id res chain seq x y z
N MET A 1 0.53 22.56 20.09
CA MET A 1 -0.38 23.30 19.18
C MET A 1 -0.57 22.45 17.92
N ARG A 2 -1.72 21.81 17.79
CA ARG A 2 -2.08 21.01 16.59
C ARG A 2 -2.70 21.96 15.58
N LYS A 3 -2.05 22.20 14.43
CA LYS A 3 -2.73 22.77 13.25
C LYS A 3 -1.97 22.38 11.97
N ILE A 4 -2.66 21.59 11.16
CA ILE A 4 -2.82 21.71 9.73
C ILE A 4 -1.64 21.20 8.87
N VAL A 5 -1.69 19.91 8.54
CA VAL A 5 -1.24 19.44 7.23
C VAL A 5 -2.44 19.66 6.29
N LYS A 6 -2.44 20.74 5.52
CA LYS A 6 -3.37 20.90 4.40
C LYS A 6 -2.78 20.19 3.19
N ALA A 7 -3.46 19.13 2.80
CA ALA A 7 -3.24 18.39 1.57
C ALA A 7 -3.27 19.33 0.36
N MET A 8 -2.22 19.34 -0.43
CA MET A 8 -2.27 19.80 -1.81
C MET A 8 -2.75 18.64 -2.68
N THR A 9 -4.05 18.63 -2.93
CA THR A 9 -4.67 17.73 -3.90
C THR A 9 -4.44 18.31 -5.29
N ALA A 10 -3.50 17.76 -6.04
CA ALA A 10 -3.38 18.02 -7.47
C ALA A 10 -4.39 17.13 -8.20
N ALA A 11 -5.52 17.71 -8.59
CA ALA A 11 -6.50 17.07 -9.46
C ALA A 11 -6.00 17.10 -10.90
N LEU A 12 -5.59 15.96 -11.45
CA LEU A 12 -5.37 15.76 -12.87
C LEU A 12 -6.68 15.30 -13.50
N LEU A 13 -7.37 16.26 -14.12
CA LEU A 13 -8.49 16.01 -15.02
C LEU A 13 -7.94 15.53 -16.36
N ILE A 14 -8.05 14.24 -16.65
CA ILE A 14 -7.87 13.72 -18.00
C ILE A 14 -9.25 13.67 -18.67
N GLY A 15 -9.46 14.61 -19.58
CA GLY A 15 -10.66 14.68 -20.42
C GLY A 15 -10.66 13.56 -21.45
N ALA A 16 -11.70 12.71 -21.42
CA ALA A 16 -12.01 11.77 -22.46
C ALA A 16 -12.74 12.48 -23.60
N GLY A 17 -12.06 12.72 -24.71
CA GLY A 17 -12.68 13.17 -25.97
C GLY A 17 -13.30 11.99 -26.69
N CYS A 18 -14.63 11.95 -26.76
CA CYS A 18 -15.37 11.04 -27.64
C CYS A 18 -15.36 11.56 -29.07
N LEU A 19 -14.71 10.84 -29.98
CA LEU A 19 -14.93 10.97 -31.41
C LEU A 19 -15.89 9.86 -31.88
N LEU A 20 -17.07 10.27 -32.29
CA LEU A 20 -18.06 9.42 -32.94
C LEU A 20 -17.72 9.25 -34.44
N LEU A 21 -17.55 8.02 -34.88
CA LEU A 21 -17.63 7.63 -36.27
C LEU A 21 -18.59 6.43 -36.43
N PRO A 22 -19.53 6.44 -37.38
CA PRO A 22 -20.42 5.32 -37.59
C PRO A 22 -19.85 4.34 -38.62
N GLY A 23 -19.85 3.05 -38.29
CA GLY A 23 -19.45 1.97 -39.20
C GLY A 23 -19.95 0.62 -38.72
N CYS A 24 -20.87 0.02 -39.51
CA CYS A 24 -21.44 -1.31 -39.34
C CYS A 24 -20.41 -2.44 -39.23
N GLY A 25 -20.62 -3.35 -38.28
CA GLY A 25 -19.90 -4.62 -38.20
C GLY A 25 -20.25 -5.37 -36.93
N SER A 26 -21.10 -6.38 -37.04
CA SER A 26 -21.58 -7.22 -35.94
C SER A 26 -20.48 -8.09 -35.35
N THR A 27 -20.04 -7.76 -34.15
CA THR A 27 -19.29 -8.64 -33.25
C THR A 27 -19.82 -8.47 -31.83
N PRO A 28 -19.94 -9.52 -31.01
CA PRO A 28 -20.58 -9.40 -29.71
C PRO A 28 -19.71 -8.53 -28.82
N SER A 29 -20.21 -7.34 -28.51
CA SER A 29 -19.65 -6.35 -27.64
C SER A 29 -19.64 -6.92 -26.22
N ALA A 30 -18.46 -7.21 -25.68
CA ALA A 30 -18.26 -7.40 -24.24
C ALA A 30 -18.45 -6.02 -23.58
N SER A 31 -19.70 -5.66 -23.37
CA SER A 31 -20.11 -4.49 -22.59
C SER A 31 -19.71 -4.75 -21.14
N GLY A 32 -18.61 -4.12 -20.70
CA GLY A 32 -18.16 -4.08 -19.32
C GLY A 32 -19.07 -3.22 -18.46
N THR A 33 -20.32 -3.63 -18.34
CA THR A 33 -21.20 -3.17 -17.27
C THR A 33 -20.72 -3.89 -16.01
N THR A 34 -20.29 -3.16 -15.01
CA THR A 34 -20.07 -3.65 -13.64
C THR A 34 -21.45 -4.05 -13.09
N ALA A 35 -21.96 -5.18 -13.54
CA ALA A 35 -23.13 -5.81 -12.96
C ALA A 35 -22.75 -6.11 -11.51
N THR A 36 -23.40 -5.47 -10.56
CA THR A 36 -23.36 -5.83 -9.16
C THR A 36 -23.77 -7.31 -9.10
N GLN A 37 -22.80 -8.22 -9.06
CA GLN A 37 -23.06 -9.65 -9.00
C GLN A 37 -23.86 -9.90 -7.73
N GLN A 38 -25.12 -10.26 -7.90
CA GLN A 38 -25.99 -10.58 -6.78
C GLN A 38 -25.43 -11.82 -6.08
N VAL A 39 -25.27 -11.72 -4.75
CA VAL A 39 -24.81 -12.86 -3.93
C VAL A 39 -25.80 -14.03 -4.12
N PRO A 40 -25.35 -15.23 -4.48
CA PRO A 40 -26.19 -16.39 -4.67
C PRO A 40 -26.96 -16.77 -3.39
N LYS A 41 -28.07 -17.53 -3.53
CA LYS A 41 -28.90 -17.92 -2.38
C LYS A 41 -28.45 -19.23 -1.71
N GLY A 42 -27.78 -20.12 -2.45
CA GLY A 42 -27.32 -21.40 -1.90
C GLY A 42 -25.98 -21.27 -1.18
N GLU A 43 -25.79 -21.98 -0.08
CA GLU A 43 -24.58 -21.90 0.76
C GLU A 43 -23.29 -22.26 -0.01
N LYS A 44 -23.34 -23.29 -0.86
CA LYS A 44 -22.17 -23.69 -1.69
C LYS A 44 -21.85 -22.66 -2.75
N GLU A 45 -22.88 -22.10 -3.37
CA GLU A 45 -22.74 -21.04 -4.37
C GLU A 45 -22.23 -19.76 -3.72
N GLN A 46 -22.68 -19.43 -2.51
CA GLN A 46 -22.14 -18.32 -1.71
C GLN A 46 -20.65 -18.53 -1.37
N ALA A 47 -20.31 -19.71 -0.88
CA ALA A 47 -18.91 -20.03 -0.57
C ALA A 47 -18.03 -19.92 -1.82
N THR A 48 -18.47 -20.43 -2.97
CA THR A 48 -17.78 -20.29 -4.25
C THR A 48 -17.64 -18.82 -4.66
N TYR A 49 -18.68 -18.03 -4.48
CA TYR A 49 -18.68 -16.59 -4.76
C TYR A 49 -17.62 -15.85 -3.93
N TYR A 50 -17.57 -16.08 -2.61
CA TYR A 50 -16.59 -15.43 -1.74
C TYR A 50 -15.15 -15.92 -2.00
N MET A 51 -14.93 -17.21 -2.27
CA MET A 51 -13.63 -17.72 -2.70
C MET A 51 -13.15 -17.02 -3.97
N ASN A 52 -14.03 -16.85 -4.96
CA ASN A 52 -13.72 -16.15 -6.20
C ASN A 52 -13.44 -14.65 -5.97
N GLN A 53 -14.17 -14.00 -5.05
CA GLN A 53 -13.87 -12.62 -4.68
C GLN A 53 -12.48 -12.49 -4.06
N MET A 54 -12.11 -13.39 -3.16
CA MET A 54 -10.77 -13.40 -2.56
C MET A 54 -9.70 -13.63 -3.62
N ASP A 55 -9.90 -14.57 -4.56
CA ASP A 55 -9.01 -14.76 -5.71
C ASP A 55 -8.84 -13.48 -6.55
N GLN A 56 -9.94 -12.79 -6.84
CA GLN A 56 -9.91 -11.52 -7.57
C GLN A 56 -9.16 -10.42 -6.80
N CYS A 57 -9.35 -10.35 -5.50
CA CYS A 57 -8.62 -9.39 -4.66
C CYS A 57 -7.10 -9.67 -4.66
N ILE A 58 -6.69 -10.93 -4.67
CA ILE A 58 -5.28 -11.31 -4.77
C ILE A 58 -4.69 -10.91 -6.14
N GLU A 59 -5.40 -11.17 -7.24
CA GLU A 59 -4.92 -10.76 -8.56
C GLU A 59 -4.86 -9.23 -8.71
N LYS A 60 -5.86 -8.52 -8.16
CA LYS A 60 -5.81 -7.05 -8.09
C LYS A 60 -4.63 -6.56 -7.25
N ALA A 61 -4.37 -7.18 -6.10
CA ALA A 61 -3.22 -6.87 -5.26
C ALA A 61 -1.88 -7.03 -6.01
N LYS A 62 -1.73 -8.10 -6.79
CA LYS A 62 -0.54 -8.30 -7.64
C LYS A 62 -0.39 -7.18 -8.67
N THR A 63 -1.49 -6.76 -9.28
CA THR A 63 -1.48 -5.64 -10.25
C THR A 63 -1.08 -4.34 -9.60
N ILE A 64 -1.66 -4.00 -8.44
CA ILE A 64 -1.30 -2.81 -7.66
C ILE A 64 0.17 -2.86 -7.25
N ARG A 65 0.65 -4.02 -6.82
CA ARG A 65 2.05 -4.22 -6.44
C ARG A 65 3.00 -3.98 -7.62
N LYS A 66 2.67 -4.54 -8.77
CA LYS A 66 3.47 -4.34 -9.99
C LYS A 66 3.51 -2.87 -10.40
N GLN A 67 2.38 -2.16 -10.32
CA GLN A 67 2.33 -0.73 -10.59
C GLN A 67 3.20 0.06 -9.61
N PHE A 68 3.15 -0.27 -8.31
CA PHE A 68 4.02 0.33 -7.30
C PHE A 68 5.52 0.15 -7.63
N GLU A 69 5.91 -1.04 -8.09
CA GLU A 69 7.29 -1.34 -8.50
C GLU A 69 7.69 -0.50 -9.72
N GLU A 70 6.84 -0.41 -10.73
CA GLU A 70 7.08 0.38 -11.93
C GLU A 70 7.18 1.88 -11.62
N ASP A 71 6.25 2.42 -10.83
CA ASP A 71 6.19 3.84 -10.47
C ASP A 71 7.38 4.31 -9.63
N ASN A 72 7.99 3.41 -8.88
CA ASN A 72 9.08 3.74 -7.95
C ASN A 72 10.45 3.24 -8.42
N LYS A 73 10.55 2.62 -9.60
CA LYS A 73 11.80 2.08 -10.13
C LYS A 73 12.94 3.10 -10.19
N ALA A 74 12.67 4.30 -10.73
CA ALA A 74 13.68 5.35 -10.83
C ALA A 74 14.14 5.88 -9.47
N LYS A 75 13.22 5.99 -8.50
CA LYS A 75 13.56 6.39 -7.12
C LYS A 75 14.39 5.32 -6.41
N ALA A 76 14.10 4.06 -6.66
CA ALA A 76 14.81 2.92 -6.09
C ALA A 76 16.30 2.88 -6.50
N GLU A 77 16.67 3.47 -7.63
CA GLU A 77 18.08 3.55 -8.07
C GLU A 77 18.92 4.42 -7.14
N ASN A 78 18.32 5.45 -6.53
CA ASN A 78 19.01 6.43 -5.70
C ASN A 78 18.66 6.34 -4.21
N ASN A 79 17.72 5.49 -3.84
CA ASN A 79 17.23 5.36 -2.48
C ASN A 79 17.14 3.87 -2.07
N PRO A 80 18.10 3.39 -1.25
CA PRO A 80 18.16 1.98 -0.87
C PRO A 80 16.92 1.50 -0.11
N VAL A 81 16.27 2.39 0.64
CA VAL A 81 15.04 2.04 1.36
C VAL A 81 13.87 1.84 0.38
N ILE A 82 13.74 2.70 -0.62
CA ILE A 82 12.72 2.52 -1.67
C ILE A 82 13.02 1.26 -2.49
N LYS A 83 14.30 0.99 -2.79
CA LYS A 83 14.71 -0.24 -3.45
C LYS A 83 14.26 -1.48 -2.68
N ASP A 84 14.52 -1.51 -1.39
CA ASP A 84 14.13 -2.64 -0.55
C ASP A 84 12.60 -2.77 -0.40
N MET A 85 11.86 -1.65 -0.43
CA MET A 85 10.39 -1.66 -0.49
C MET A 85 9.89 -2.26 -1.81
N VAL A 86 10.50 -1.89 -2.93
CA VAL A 86 10.19 -2.41 -4.26
C VAL A 86 10.52 -3.91 -4.34
N GLU A 87 11.65 -4.33 -3.81
CA GLU A 87 12.05 -5.75 -3.77
C GLU A 87 11.26 -6.59 -2.74
N GLY A 88 10.46 -5.95 -1.88
CA GLY A 88 9.70 -6.64 -0.84
C GLY A 88 10.58 -7.24 0.26
N SER A 89 11.66 -6.55 0.63
CA SER A 89 12.68 -7.00 1.58
C SER A 89 12.60 -6.25 2.92
N PRO A 90 11.59 -6.51 3.78
CA PRO A 90 11.33 -5.70 4.98
C PRO A 90 12.47 -5.70 6.00
N LEU A 91 13.25 -6.77 6.08
CA LEU A 91 14.41 -6.82 6.99
C LEU A 91 15.54 -5.89 6.52
N LYS A 92 15.75 -5.77 5.22
CA LYS A 92 16.72 -4.84 4.64
C LYS A 92 16.26 -3.40 4.84
N VAL A 93 14.97 -3.10 4.62
CA VAL A 93 14.40 -1.77 4.90
C VAL A 93 14.71 -1.35 6.34
N ALA A 94 14.51 -2.22 7.33
CA ALA A 94 14.79 -1.93 8.73
C ALA A 94 16.27 -1.59 9.00
N SER A 95 17.18 -2.23 8.29
CA SER A 95 18.62 -1.97 8.38
C SER A 95 19.03 -0.69 7.65
N ASP A 96 18.49 -0.47 6.47
CA ASP A 96 18.97 0.58 5.57
C ASP A 96 18.38 1.95 5.88
N VAL A 97 17.20 2.01 6.51
CA VAL A 97 16.62 3.26 6.99
C VAL A 97 17.53 4.05 7.95
N GLN A 98 18.42 3.36 8.64
CA GLN A 98 19.39 4.00 9.57
C GLN A 98 20.63 4.58 8.85
N LYS A 99 20.81 4.28 7.57
CA LYS A 99 22.00 4.65 6.80
C LYS A 99 21.73 5.76 5.80
N ILE A 100 20.48 6.07 5.54
CA ILE A 100 20.07 7.08 4.56
C ILE A 100 20.10 8.50 5.11
N SER A 101 20.11 9.46 4.21
CA SER A 101 19.95 10.89 4.55
C SER A 101 18.49 11.20 4.91
N LEU A 102 18.27 12.37 5.54
CA LEU A 102 16.91 12.85 5.81
C LEU A 102 16.09 13.02 4.55
N ASP A 103 16.69 13.53 3.46
CA ASP A 103 15.99 13.69 2.18
C ASP A 103 15.53 12.34 1.60
N GLN A 104 16.40 11.34 1.67
CA GLN A 104 16.03 9.97 1.25
C GLN A 104 14.95 9.36 2.16
N ALA A 105 14.99 9.63 3.47
CA ALA A 105 13.97 9.16 4.40
C ALA A 105 12.63 9.83 4.15
N PHE A 106 12.62 11.13 3.87
CA PHE A 106 11.42 11.87 3.52
C PHE A 106 10.82 11.38 2.18
N GLU A 107 11.67 11.13 1.19
CA GLU A 107 11.24 10.54 -0.08
C GLU A 107 10.63 9.14 0.14
N ALA A 108 11.29 8.28 0.92
CA ALA A 108 10.79 6.94 1.24
C ALA A 108 9.46 6.98 2.01
N TRP A 109 9.32 7.90 2.96
CA TRP A 109 8.07 8.13 3.67
C TRP A 109 6.96 8.57 2.71
N THR A 110 7.23 9.50 1.81
CA THR A 110 6.24 9.97 0.81
C THR A 110 5.78 8.84 -0.09
N VAL A 111 6.69 7.97 -0.54
CA VAL A 111 6.37 6.78 -1.32
C VAL A 111 5.45 5.83 -0.52
N LEU A 112 5.77 5.59 0.74
CA LEU A 112 5.02 4.72 1.62
C LEU A 112 3.62 5.29 1.92
N ASP A 113 3.54 6.58 2.25
CA ASP A 113 2.28 7.28 2.54
C ASP A 113 1.37 7.29 1.32
N THR A 114 1.91 7.59 0.14
CA THR A 114 1.17 7.53 -1.13
C THR A 114 0.61 6.13 -1.40
N TYR A 115 1.40 5.09 -1.14
CA TYR A 115 0.97 3.70 -1.32
C TYR A 115 -0.18 3.33 -0.38
N TYR A 116 -0.03 3.57 0.92
CA TYR A 116 -1.04 3.18 1.91
C TYR A 116 -2.28 4.09 1.95
N SER A 117 -2.20 5.32 1.45
CA SER A 117 -3.35 6.20 1.27
C SER A 117 -4.11 5.94 -0.03
N ASN A 118 -3.62 5.06 -0.89
CA ASN A 118 -4.27 4.71 -2.14
C ASN A 118 -5.63 4.06 -1.88
N LYS A 119 -6.67 4.68 -2.43
CA LYS A 119 -8.06 4.26 -2.29
C LYS A 119 -8.30 2.84 -2.82
N GLU A 120 -7.63 2.46 -3.92
CA GLU A 120 -7.76 1.12 -4.50
C GLU A 120 -7.23 0.02 -3.58
N ILE A 121 -6.13 0.27 -2.87
CA ILE A 121 -5.59 -0.67 -1.88
C ILE A 121 -6.60 -0.86 -0.76
N LYS A 122 -7.12 0.25 -0.22
CA LYS A 122 -8.09 0.21 0.87
C LYS A 122 -9.37 -0.53 0.47
N GLU A 123 -9.93 -0.19 -0.68
CA GLU A 123 -11.14 -0.85 -1.19
C GLU A 123 -10.91 -2.35 -1.45
N ASN A 124 -9.73 -2.72 -1.91
CA ASN A 124 -9.37 -4.11 -2.14
C ASN A 124 -9.20 -4.88 -0.83
N ASP A 125 -8.59 -4.25 0.19
CA ASP A 125 -8.46 -4.79 1.55
C ASP A 125 -9.83 -5.01 2.19
N ASP A 126 -10.72 -4.03 2.10
CA ASP A 126 -12.08 -4.11 2.65
C ASP A 126 -12.85 -5.26 2.00
N LYS A 127 -12.79 -5.39 0.67
CA LYS A 127 -13.43 -6.49 -0.07
C LYS A 127 -12.86 -7.87 0.29
N PHE A 128 -11.54 -7.97 0.41
CA PHE A 128 -10.90 -9.23 0.79
C PHE A 128 -11.31 -9.66 2.19
N ASN A 129 -11.27 -8.73 3.14
CA ASN A 129 -11.63 -8.99 4.54
C ASN A 129 -13.11 -9.35 4.68
N GLU A 130 -14.01 -8.64 3.98
CA GLU A 130 -15.45 -8.97 3.96
C GLU A 130 -15.68 -10.37 3.40
N ALA A 131 -15.09 -10.68 2.24
CA ALA A 131 -15.24 -12.00 1.64
C ALA A 131 -14.71 -13.12 2.54
N ASN A 132 -13.55 -12.90 3.20
CA ASN A 132 -12.99 -13.86 4.14
C ASN A 132 -13.90 -14.08 5.36
N GLN A 133 -14.47 -13.02 5.92
CA GLN A 133 -15.41 -13.10 7.03
C GLN A 133 -16.68 -13.86 6.63
N LYS A 134 -17.30 -13.47 5.50
CA LYS A 134 -18.50 -14.15 4.98
C LYS A 134 -18.28 -15.62 4.68
N LEU A 135 -17.12 -15.96 4.11
CA LEU A 135 -16.73 -17.36 3.91
C LEU A 135 -16.59 -18.09 5.25
N GLY A 136 -15.97 -17.45 6.25
CA GLY A 136 -15.85 -18.00 7.60
C GLY A 136 -17.20 -18.32 8.25
N ASP A 137 -18.18 -17.44 8.06
CA ASP A 137 -19.55 -17.64 8.59
C ASP A 137 -20.26 -18.84 7.95
N LEU A 138 -19.90 -19.23 6.72
CA LEU A 138 -20.48 -20.37 6.00
C LEU A 138 -19.80 -21.71 6.31
N VAL A 139 -18.60 -21.73 6.90
CA VAL A 139 -17.79 -22.95 7.14
C VAL A 139 -18.34 -23.83 8.30
N ASN A 140 -19.54 -23.53 8.81
CA ASN A 140 -20.18 -24.34 9.87
C ASN A 140 -20.67 -25.74 9.41
N GLY A 141 -20.74 -25.97 8.09
CA GLY A 141 -21.13 -27.23 7.50
C GLY A 141 -19.93 -28.04 6.97
N PRO A 142 -19.89 -29.40 7.20
CA PRO A 142 -18.73 -30.20 6.80
C PRO A 142 -18.44 -30.19 5.29
N ALA A 143 -19.46 -30.01 4.46
CA ALA A 143 -19.29 -29.95 3.01
C ALA A 143 -18.60 -28.65 2.54
N ILE A 144 -18.96 -27.51 3.15
CA ILE A 144 -18.37 -26.20 2.83
C ILE A 144 -16.99 -26.10 3.44
N ASP A 145 -16.80 -26.60 4.68
CA ASP A 145 -15.49 -26.68 5.31
C ASP A 145 -14.50 -27.47 4.45
N LYS A 146 -14.89 -28.66 3.95
CA LYS A 146 -14.06 -29.45 3.04
C LYS A 146 -13.73 -28.66 1.76
N MET A 147 -14.72 -28.06 1.12
CA MET A 147 -14.54 -27.29 -0.13
C MET A 147 -13.58 -26.12 0.07
N THR A 148 -13.71 -25.39 1.18
CA THR A 148 -12.86 -24.26 1.53
C THR A 148 -11.43 -24.69 1.82
N ARG A 149 -11.24 -25.80 2.55
CA ARG A 149 -9.89 -26.36 2.78
C ARG A 149 -9.24 -26.83 1.48
N ASP A 150 -9.96 -27.56 0.65
CA ASP A 150 -9.44 -28.06 -0.63
C ASP A 150 -9.00 -26.89 -1.53
N TRP A 151 -9.76 -25.80 -1.57
CA TRP A 151 -9.41 -24.58 -2.31
C TRP A 151 -8.16 -23.87 -1.73
N ARG A 152 -8.10 -23.67 -0.41
CA ARG A 152 -6.93 -23.06 0.25
C ARG A 152 -5.68 -23.91 0.03
N HIS A 153 -5.76 -25.19 0.29
CA HIS A 153 -4.64 -26.11 0.13
C HIS A 153 -4.10 -26.13 -1.30
N LYS A 154 -5.00 -26.18 -2.27
CA LYS A 154 -4.62 -26.18 -3.68
C LYS A 154 -3.95 -24.88 -4.15
N LYS A 155 -4.42 -23.73 -3.67
CA LYS A 155 -3.99 -22.41 -4.18
C LYS A 155 -3.00 -21.68 -3.28
N TYR A 156 -3.09 -21.85 -1.95
CA TYR A 156 -2.43 -20.98 -0.99
C TYR A 156 -1.61 -21.68 0.08
N ASN A 157 -1.53 -23.00 0.07
CA ASN A 157 -0.92 -23.79 1.13
C ASN A 157 -1.52 -23.45 2.50
N ASP A 158 -2.83 -23.34 2.56
CA ASP A 158 -3.68 -23.03 3.73
C ASP A 158 -3.61 -21.58 4.25
N ASP A 159 -2.60 -20.79 3.94
CA ASP A 159 -2.45 -19.44 4.47
C ASP A 159 -2.72 -18.35 3.40
N ILE A 160 -4.00 -18.18 3.09
CA ILE A 160 -4.45 -17.16 2.13
C ILE A 160 -4.26 -15.73 2.67
N ILE A 161 -4.44 -15.52 3.98
CA ILE A 161 -4.36 -14.19 4.58
C ILE A 161 -2.94 -13.68 4.56
N SER A 162 -1.98 -14.48 5.05
CA SER A 162 -0.57 -14.11 5.00
C SER A 162 -0.09 -13.90 3.57
N LYS A 163 -0.55 -14.72 2.64
CA LYS A 163 -0.19 -14.58 1.22
C LYS A 163 -0.72 -13.28 0.62
N TYR A 164 -1.96 -12.94 0.90
CA TYR A 164 -2.54 -11.66 0.49
C TYR A 164 -1.78 -10.48 1.10
N GLN A 165 -1.55 -10.51 2.40
CA GLN A 165 -0.81 -9.45 3.10
C GLN A 165 0.63 -9.29 2.60
N ALA A 166 1.32 -10.37 2.28
CA ALA A 166 2.66 -10.32 1.72
C ALA A 166 2.71 -9.65 0.33
N ILE A 167 1.63 -9.74 -0.44
CA ILE A 167 1.52 -9.06 -1.74
C ILE A 167 1.19 -7.58 -1.55
N VAL A 168 0.16 -7.26 -0.78
CA VAL A 168 -0.37 -5.88 -0.62
C VAL A 168 0.52 -5.05 0.30
N HIS A 169 1.04 -5.67 1.36
CA HIS A 169 1.78 -4.97 2.42
C HIS A 169 3.19 -5.52 2.63
N PRO A 170 4.02 -5.63 1.59
CA PRO A 170 5.32 -6.30 1.70
C PRO A 170 6.27 -5.58 2.67
N THR A 171 6.02 -4.30 2.93
CA THR A 171 6.84 -3.46 3.80
C THR A 171 6.13 -3.06 5.10
N LYS A 172 4.94 -3.62 5.38
CA LYS A 172 4.16 -3.28 6.57
C LYS A 172 4.80 -3.86 7.83
N MET A 173 5.79 -3.11 8.34
CA MET A 173 6.35 -3.33 9.65
C MET A 173 6.24 -2.03 10.45
N ALA A 174 5.56 -2.07 11.59
CA ALA A 174 5.34 -0.89 12.44
C ALA A 174 6.64 -0.15 12.80
N TYR A 175 7.70 -0.90 13.07
CA TYR A 175 9.01 -0.34 13.37
C TYR A 175 9.62 0.44 12.20
N ILE A 176 9.55 -0.06 10.98
CA ILE A 176 10.08 0.59 9.77
C ILE A 176 9.30 1.86 9.49
N THR A 177 7.97 1.77 9.53
CA THR A 177 7.10 2.93 9.35
C THR A 177 7.42 4.02 10.37
N GLN A 178 7.57 3.66 11.63
CA GLN A 178 7.93 4.60 12.69
C GLN A 178 9.28 5.28 12.43
N LYS A 179 10.28 4.53 11.98
CA LYS A 179 11.60 5.08 11.66
C LYS A 179 11.55 6.08 10.51
N ILE A 180 10.86 5.73 9.41
CA ILE A 180 10.71 6.62 8.25
C ILE A 180 9.93 7.88 8.65
N VAL A 181 8.86 7.75 9.42
CA VAL A 181 8.08 8.88 9.93
C VAL A 181 8.94 9.79 10.81
N SER A 182 9.74 9.23 11.72
CA SER A 182 10.64 10.01 12.58
C SER A 182 11.66 10.82 11.76
N TYR A 183 12.19 10.25 10.68
CA TYR A 183 13.08 10.98 9.77
C TYR A 183 12.34 12.09 9.02
N ALA A 184 11.12 11.82 8.55
CA ALA A 184 10.30 12.83 7.87
C ALA A 184 9.91 13.97 8.80
N GLU A 185 9.52 13.69 10.04
CA GLU A 185 9.21 14.70 11.07
C GLU A 185 10.43 15.58 11.37
N LEU A 186 11.63 15.00 11.43
CA LEU A 186 12.84 15.80 11.60
C LEU A 186 13.11 16.69 10.38
N LYS A 187 12.81 16.23 9.17
CA LYS A 187 12.93 17.05 7.96
C LYS A 187 11.94 18.20 7.95
N ASP A 188 10.69 17.96 8.31
CA ASP A 188 9.67 19.01 8.43
C ASP A 188 10.08 20.05 9.49
N TYR A 189 10.62 19.59 10.61
CA TYR A 189 11.16 20.46 11.65
C TYR A 189 12.32 21.32 11.12
N GLU A 190 13.22 20.76 10.33
CA GLU A 190 14.32 21.49 9.70
C GLU A 190 13.82 22.56 8.74
N ILE A 191 12.83 22.26 7.92
CA ILE A 191 12.21 23.21 6.98
C ILE A 191 11.53 24.34 7.74
N GLU A 192 10.73 24.03 8.76
CA GLU A 192 10.00 25.01 9.55
C GLU A 192 10.94 25.96 10.29
N MET A 193 12.06 25.46 10.83
CA MET A 193 13.03 26.25 11.61
C MET A 193 14.00 27.05 10.76
N GLY A 194 14.10 26.79 9.45
CA GLY A 194 15.08 27.38 8.57
C GLY A 194 16.50 26.87 8.83
N THR A 195 17.22 26.49 7.79
CA THR A 195 18.53 25.82 7.94
C THR A 195 19.68 26.78 8.29
N THR A 196 19.56 28.08 7.96
CA THR A 196 20.67 29.04 8.03
C THR A 196 20.67 29.96 9.26
N SER A 197 19.58 29.99 10.04
CA SER A 197 19.44 30.94 11.17
C SER A 197 18.97 30.31 12.47
N ARG A 198 19.28 29.02 12.69
CA ARG A 198 18.89 28.34 13.92
C ARG A 198 19.59 28.93 15.15
N THR A 199 18.79 29.15 16.19
CA THR A 199 19.34 29.44 17.49
C THR A 199 20.05 28.22 18.08
N LYS A 200 20.88 28.44 19.10
CA LYS A 200 21.58 27.36 19.82
C LYS A 200 20.59 26.36 20.43
N GLU A 201 19.46 26.85 20.91
CA GLU A 201 18.38 26.05 21.50
C GLU A 201 17.70 25.17 20.45
N GLN A 202 17.41 25.71 19.26
CA GLN A 202 16.81 24.97 18.14
C GLN A 202 17.72 23.82 17.65
N ARG A 203 19.04 24.09 17.57
CA ARG A 203 20.02 23.06 17.24
C ARG A 203 20.05 21.95 18.28
N ALA A 204 20.03 22.30 19.56
CA ALA A 204 20.00 21.33 20.65
C ALA A 204 18.72 20.45 20.61
N GLN A 205 17.57 21.05 20.26
CA GLN A 205 16.31 20.29 20.09
C GLN A 205 16.36 19.32 18.92
N ALA A 206 16.89 19.75 17.76
CA ALA A 206 17.06 18.88 16.60
C ALA A 206 18.01 17.71 16.89
N GLN A 207 19.12 17.97 17.58
CA GLN A 207 20.07 16.94 18.00
C GLN A 207 19.45 15.97 19.00
N ALA A 208 18.68 16.48 19.99
CA ALA A 208 17.97 15.65 20.95
C ALA A 208 16.96 14.74 20.28
N PHE A 209 16.15 15.27 19.36
CA PHE A 209 15.19 14.49 18.55
C PHE A 209 15.90 13.40 17.74
N ALA A 210 16.96 13.75 17.02
CA ALA A 210 17.73 12.80 16.24
C ALA A 210 18.32 11.69 17.11
N LYS A 211 18.84 12.02 18.28
CA LYS A 211 19.38 11.06 19.25
C LYS A 211 18.30 10.12 19.79
N GLU A 212 17.14 10.66 20.17
CA GLU A 212 16.01 9.89 20.68
C GLU A 212 15.54 8.84 19.67
N HIS A 213 15.40 9.27 18.41
CA HIS A 213 14.94 8.43 17.30
C HIS A 213 16.05 7.63 16.61
N LYS A 214 17.32 7.73 17.09
CA LYS A 214 18.51 7.08 16.51
C LYS A 214 18.69 7.42 15.01
N ILE A 215 18.47 8.66 14.66
CA ILE A 215 18.61 9.20 13.31
C ILE A 215 20.05 9.72 13.13
N LYS A 216 20.63 9.45 11.95
CA LYS A 216 21.89 10.07 11.55
C LYS A 216 21.58 11.52 11.13
N TYR A 217 22.01 12.48 11.95
CA TYR A 217 21.80 13.90 11.70
C TYR A 217 23.14 14.61 11.57
N THR A 218 23.28 15.38 10.51
CA THR A 218 24.42 16.29 10.29
C THR A 218 23.86 17.69 10.30
N GLU A 219 24.41 18.54 11.14
CA GLU A 219 23.97 19.92 11.23
C GLU A 219 24.27 20.65 9.92
N PRO A 220 23.30 21.39 9.35
CA PRO A 220 23.54 22.23 8.20
C PRO A 220 24.59 23.30 8.52
N THR A 221 25.56 23.47 7.65
CA THR A 221 26.62 24.50 7.72
C THR A 221 26.10 25.87 7.36
#